data_4a880e64fe20aaa3b6f4b40d1e1ca541
#
_entry.id   4a880e64fe20aaa3b6f4b40d1e1ca541
#
_cell.length_a   1.000
_cell.length_b   1.000
_cell.length_c   1.000
_cell.angle_alpha   90.00
_cell.angle_beta   90.00
_cell.angle_gamma   90.00
#
_symmetry.space_group_name_H-M   'P 1'
#
loop_
_entity.id
_entity.type
_entity.pdbx_description
1 polymer ?
#
loop_
_entity_poly.entity_id
_entity_poly.type
_entity_poly.pdbx_seq_one_letter_code
_entity_poly.pdbx_strand_id
1 'polypeptide(L)'
;MHKHVASGFGESRSKYSLQQRIFPLYFALTAQARESLLRGLGGFFVARIRTSGGALLEKMPTINQLIRKGRRKVSVNSKSPALTDCPQRRGVCVQVMTRTPKKPNSALRKVAKVRLTNGQEVIAYIPGEGHNLQEHSIVLVRGGRVKDLPGVRYHIVRGTLDSLGVDGRRRSRSKYGAKRPKGGAGAGRGGGKEAAAKESAEKK
;
A
#
# COMPACT_ATOMS: atom_id res chain seq x y z
N MET A 1 -49.12 19.31 -42.09
CA MET A 1 -49.11 17.88 -42.37
C MET A 1 -48.33 17.18 -41.25
N HIS A 2 -49.08 16.41 -40.47
CA HIS A 2 -48.62 15.62 -39.34
C HIS A 2 -47.70 14.47 -39.74
N LYS A 3 -46.72 14.14 -38.90
CA LYS A 3 -46.40 12.74 -38.56
C LYS A 3 -45.71 12.66 -37.20
N HIS A 4 -46.47 12.16 -36.24
CA HIS A 4 -46.00 11.56 -34.99
C HIS A 4 -45.09 10.35 -35.29
N VAL A 5 -43.99 10.21 -34.55
CA VAL A 5 -43.34 8.92 -34.35
C VAL A 5 -43.15 8.73 -32.85
N ALA A 6 -43.72 7.64 -32.36
CA ALA A 6 -43.77 7.23 -30.97
C ALA A 6 -42.41 6.73 -30.46
N SER A 7 -42.08 7.10 -29.24
CA SER A 7 -40.98 6.63 -28.46
C SER A 7 -41.21 5.22 -27.89
N GLY A 8 -40.38 4.28 -28.24
CA GLY A 8 -40.29 2.98 -27.60
C GLY A 8 -39.52 3.07 -26.28
N PHE A 9 -40.21 2.92 -25.16
CA PHE A 9 -39.65 2.81 -23.82
C PHE A 9 -39.18 1.37 -23.62
N GLY A 10 -37.88 1.14 -23.74
CA GLY A 10 -37.25 -0.15 -23.50
C GLY A 10 -36.99 -0.38 -22.00
N GLU A 11 -37.85 -1.18 -21.42
CA GLU A 11 -37.77 -1.67 -20.05
C GLU A 11 -36.54 -2.62 -19.87
N SER A 12 -35.47 -2.12 -19.27
CA SER A 12 -34.34 -2.94 -18.91
C SER A 12 -34.66 -3.77 -17.66
N ARG A 13 -35.05 -5.01 -17.87
CA ARG A 13 -35.22 -6.01 -16.82
C ARG A 13 -33.88 -6.29 -16.16
N SER A 14 -33.72 -5.78 -14.95
CA SER A 14 -32.64 -6.10 -14.03
C SER A 14 -32.61 -7.61 -13.75
N LYS A 15 -31.54 -8.27 -14.18
CA LYS A 15 -31.22 -9.67 -13.86
C LYS A 15 -30.63 -9.73 -12.44
N TYR A 16 -31.43 -9.52 -11.42
CA TYR A 16 -31.05 -9.95 -10.08
C TYR A 16 -31.30 -11.44 -9.93
N SER A 17 -30.22 -12.17 -9.74
CA SER A 17 -30.19 -13.62 -9.67
C SER A 17 -31.03 -14.14 -8.48
N LEU A 18 -31.61 -15.31 -8.68
CA LEU A 18 -32.44 -16.09 -7.74
C LEU A 18 -31.76 -16.44 -6.40
N GLN A 19 -30.51 -16.09 -6.22
CA GLN A 19 -29.74 -16.40 -4.99
C GLN A 19 -30.11 -15.58 -3.75
N GLN A 20 -30.82 -14.45 -3.89
CA GLN A 20 -31.18 -13.62 -2.73
C GLN A 20 -32.49 -14.01 -2.04
N ARG A 21 -33.24 -15.00 -2.56
CA ARG A 21 -34.51 -15.43 -1.97
C ARG A 21 -34.44 -16.60 -0.98
N ILE A 22 -33.28 -17.22 -0.82
CA ILE A 22 -33.14 -18.42 0.04
C ILE A 22 -32.59 -18.10 1.43
N PHE A 23 -32.04 -16.90 1.66
CA PHE A 23 -31.38 -16.55 2.92
C PHE A 23 -32.30 -16.24 4.14
N PRO A 24 -33.55 -15.79 4.04
CA PRO A 24 -34.32 -15.49 5.25
C PRO A 24 -35.00 -16.70 5.91
N LEU A 25 -35.09 -17.87 5.25
CA LEU A 25 -35.76 -19.04 5.83
C LEU A 25 -34.88 -19.88 6.75
N TYR A 26 -33.56 -19.68 6.73
CA TYR A 26 -32.62 -20.46 7.57
C TYR A 26 -32.42 -19.89 8.98
N PHE A 27 -32.88 -18.66 9.24
CA PHE A 27 -32.65 -18.00 10.54
C PHE A 27 -33.79 -18.15 11.55
N ALA A 28 -34.92 -18.75 11.13
CA ALA A 28 -36.11 -18.91 11.99
C ALA A 28 -36.27 -20.31 12.58
N LEU A 29 -35.32 -21.23 12.35
CA LEU A 29 -35.36 -22.54 13.05
C LEU A 29 -34.78 -22.38 14.44
N THR A 30 -35.64 -22.51 15.47
CA THR A 30 -35.25 -22.50 16.89
C THR A 30 -34.23 -23.60 17.16
N ALA A 31 -33.35 -23.36 18.15
CA ALA A 31 -32.28 -24.30 18.53
C ALA A 31 -32.74 -25.74 18.76
N GLN A 32 -33.98 -25.92 19.23
CA GLN A 32 -34.60 -27.24 19.46
C GLN A 32 -34.88 -28.02 18.19
N ALA A 33 -35.23 -27.38 17.07
CA ALA A 33 -35.44 -28.07 15.81
C ALA A 33 -34.13 -28.58 15.17
N ARG A 34 -33.01 -28.02 15.54
CA ARG A 34 -31.67 -28.48 15.10
C ARG A 34 -31.24 -29.78 15.79
N GLU A 35 -31.58 -29.95 17.07
CA GLU A 35 -31.19 -31.16 17.81
C GLU A 35 -32.00 -32.37 17.39
N SER A 36 -33.28 -32.22 17.03
CA SER A 36 -34.11 -33.33 16.57
C SER A 36 -33.68 -33.83 15.17
N LEU A 37 -33.20 -32.95 14.32
CA LEU A 37 -32.72 -33.33 12.98
C LEU A 37 -31.38 -34.09 13.02
N LEU A 38 -30.55 -33.82 14.04
CA LEU A 38 -29.25 -34.47 14.24
C LEU A 38 -29.39 -35.89 14.86
N ARG A 39 -30.49 -36.19 15.53
CA ARG A 39 -30.74 -37.54 16.11
C ARG A 39 -31.31 -38.54 15.13
N GLY A 40 -31.84 -38.09 13.98
CA GLY A 40 -32.46 -38.99 12.97
C GLY A 40 -31.50 -39.61 11.95
N LEU A 41 -30.30 -39.16 11.84
CA LEU A 41 -29.27 -39.69 10.95
C LEU A 41 -28.22 -40.45 11.76
N GLY A 42 -28.67 -41.64 12.29
CA GLY A 42 -27.78 -42.60 12.90
C GLY A 42 -26.81 -43.15 11.88
N GLY A 43 -25.55 -42.99 12.12
CA GLY A 43 -24.52 -43.81 11.48
C GLY A 43 -23.46 -43.01 10.73
N PHE A 44 -22.27 -42.99 11.29
CA PHE A 44 -20.98 -42.83 10.60
C PHE A 44 -20.66 -41.51 9.92
N PHE A 45 -20.72 -40.41 10.64
CA PHE A 45 -19.78 -39.30 10.34
C PHE A 45 -19.28 -38.73 11.65
N VAL A 46 -18.26 -39.32 12.23
CA VAL A 46 -17.45 -38.66 13.25
C VAL A 46 -16.72 -37.53 12.53
N ALA A 47 -17.37 -36.35 12.47
CA ALA A 47 -16.72 -35.14 12.12
C ALA A 47 -15.62 -34.87 13.17
N ARG A 48 -14.40 -35.26 12.84
CA ARG A 48 -13.21 -35.00 13.62
C ARG A 48 -13.04 -33.50 13.67
N ILE A 49 -13.65 -32.87 14.67
CA ILE A 49 -13.40 -31.48 15.02
C ILE A 49 -11.90 -31.40 15.32
N ARG A 50 -11.13 -30.89 14.36
CA ARG A 50 -9.75 -30.52 14.58
C ARG A 50 -9.77 -29.31 15.50
N THR A 51 -9.60 -29.55 16.79
CA THR A 51 -9.25 -28.51 17.74
C THR A 51 -7.94 -27.88 17.27
N SER A 52 -7.99 -26.63 16.86
CA SER A 52 -6.85 -25.86 16.36
C SER A 52 -5.91 -25.39 17.51
N GLY A 53 -5.62 -26.28 18.44
CA GLY A 53 -4.76 -26.04 19.60
C GLY A 53 -3.57 -26.99 19.71
N GLY A 54 -3.37 -27.90 18.76
CA GLY A 54 -2.17 -28.73 18.71
C GLY A 54 -1.01 -27.95 18.11
N ALA A 55 0.02 -27.64 18.90
CA ALA A 55 1.33 -27.27 18.39
C ALA A 55 1.67 -28.28 17.27
N LEU A 56 1.76 -27.76 16.03
CA LEU A 56 2.28 -28.53 14.91
C LEU A 56 3.74 -28.82 15.25
N LEU A 57 3.97 -29.94 15.93
CA LEU A 57 5.29 -30.58 15.90
C LEU A 57 5.57 -30.80 14.42
N GLU A 58 6.34 -29.89 13.83
CA GLU A 58 6.84 -30.01 12.47
C GLU A 58 7.64 -31.30 12.43
N LYS A 59 6.98 -32.39 12.02
CA LYS A 59 7.65 -33.66 11.81
C LYS A 59 8.68 -33.43 10.74
N MET A 60 9.94 -33.45 11.15
CA MET A 60 11.07 -33.42 10.22
C MET A 60 10.85 -34.48 9.15
N PRO A 61 10.81 -34.11 7.87
CA PRO A 61 10.61 -35.08 6.81
C PRO A 61 11.77 -36.07 6.77
N THR A 62 11.47 -37.35 6.62
CA THR A 62 12.49 -38.40 6.46
C THR A 62 13.18 -38.24 5.10
N ILE A 63 14.39 -38.82 4.98
CA ILE A 63 15.16 -38.79 3.73
C ILE A 63 14.34 -39.32 2.55
N ASN A 64 13.63 -40.42 2.73
CA ASN A 64 12.78 -41.01 1.68
C ASN A 64 11.62 -40.09 1.28
N GLN A 65 11.06 -39.31 2.22
CA GLN A 65 10.04 -38.30 1.90
C GLN A 65 10.62 -37.13 1.10
N LEU A 66 11.86 -36.73 1.41
CA LEU A 66 12.56 -35.66 0.67
C LEU A 66 12.99 -36.09 -0.74
N ILE A 67 13.34 -37.37 -0.93
CA ILE A 67 13.64 -37.93 -2.26
C ILE A 67 12.40 -37.92 -3.15
N ARG A 68 11.25 -38.36 -2.60
CA ARG A 68 9.97 -38.43 -3.34
C ARG A 68 9.35 -37.05 -3.56
N LYS A 69 9.42 -36.19 -2.56
CA LYS A 69 8.84 -34.83 -2.58
C LYS A 69 9.92 -33.86 -2.12
N GLY A 70 10.67 -33.28 -3.06
CA GLY A 70 11.66 -32.25 -2.76
C GLY A 70 11.09 -31.12 -1.88
N ARG A 71 11.95 -30.35 -1.23
CA ARG A 71 11.54 -29.20 -0.42
C ARG A 71 10.84 -28.18 -1.28
N ARG A 72 9.64 -27.76 -0.90
CA ARG A 72 8.95 -26.64 -1.55
C ARG A 72 9.53 -25.33 -1.03
N LYS A 73 9.90 -24.42 -1.94
CA LYS A 73 10.28 -23.07 -1.56
C LYS A 73 9.08 -22.36 -0.95
N VAL A 74 9.28 -21.75 0.22
CA VAL A 74 8.24 -20.94 0.86
C VAL A 74 8.03 -19.70 0.01
N SER A 75 6.81 -19.48 -0.45
CA SER A 75 6.44 -18.25 -1.16
C SER A 75 6.36 -17.10 -0.16
N VAL A 76 7.25 -16.14 -0.26
CA VAL A 76 7.23 -14.92 0.56
C VAL A 76 6.42 -13.86 -0.14
N ASN A 77 5.36 -13.39 0.49
CA ASN A 77 4.56 -12.31 -0.04
C ASN A 77 5.36 -11.00 -0.06
N SER A 78 5.43 -10.36 -1.22
CA SER A 78 6.08 -9.06 -1.37
C SER A 78 5.40 -7.99 -0.50
N LYS A 79 6.22 -7.10 0.10
CA LYS A 79 5.72 -5.95 0.87
C LYS A 79 5.15 -4.84 -0.03
N SER A 80 5.48 -4.85 -1.32
CA SER A 80 5.05 -3.88 -2.33
C SER A 80 4.46 -4.58 -3.57
N PRO A 81 3.27 -5.19 -3.46
CA PRO A 81 2.69 -6.01 -4.52
C PRO A 81 2.42 -5.25 -5.82
N ALA A 82 2.14 -3.95 -5.76
CA ALA A 82 1.84 -3.16 -6.94
C ALA A 82 3.06 -2.90 -7.85
N LEU A 83 4.27 -3.12 -7.37
CA LEU A 83 5.46 -2.94 -8.20
C LEU A 83 5.79 -4.17 -9.07
N THR A 84 5.27 -5.36 -8.71
CA THR A 84 5.46 -6.61 -9.47
C THR A 84 6.91 -6.82 -9.91
N ASP A 85 7.80 -7.01 -8.92
CA ASP A 85 9.25 -7.24 -9.07
C ASP A 85 10.05 -6.13 -9.77
N CYS A 86 9.47 -4.96 -9.94
CA CYS A 86 10.13 -3.77 -10.47
C CYS A 86 10.52 -2.84 -9.30
N PRO A 87 11.74 -2.28 -9.25
CA PRO A 87 12.16 -1.41 -8.16
C PRO A 87 11.37 -0.12 -8.09
N GLN A 88 10.96 0.40 -9.23
CA GLN A 88 10.20 1.65 -9.36
C GLN A 88 9.24 1.54 -10.55
N ARG A 89 8.09 2.22 -10.45
CA ARG A 89 7.11 2.22 -11.54
C ARG A 89 6.54 3.62 -11.74
N ARG A 90 6.36 4.00 -13.00
CA ARG A 90 5.72 5.26 -13.38
C ARG A 90 4.22 5.18 -13.14
N GLY A 91 3.63 6.31 -12.77
CA GLY A 91 2.19 6.45 -12.63
C GLY A 91 1.73 7.88 -12.80
N VAL A 92 0.44 8.08 -12.83
CA VAL A 92 -0.22 9.39 -12.94
C VAL A 92 -0.96 9.67 -11.65
N CYS A 93 -0.81 10.86 -11.09
CA CYS A 93 -1.56 11.31 -9.92
C CYS A 93 -3.03 11.46 -10.27
N VAL A 94 -3.91 10.72 -9.61
CA VAL A 94 -5.37 10.84 -9.73
C VAL A 94 -5.88 11.92 -8.78
N GLN A 95 -5.33 11.95 -7.56
CA GLN A 95 -5.73 12.88 -6.53
C GLN A 95 -4.58 13.15 -5.58
N VAL A 96 -4.42 14.40 -5.15
CA VAL A 96 -3.47 14.81 -4.12
C VAL A 96 -4.23 15.24 -2.88
N MET A 97 -3.89 14.67 -1.72
CA MET A 97 -4.61 14.88 -0.48
C MET A 97 -3.68 14.89 0.73
N THR A 98 -4.22 15.25 1.89
CA THR A 98 -3.54 15.12 3.17
C THR A 98 -4.17 14.02 3.99
N ARG A 99 -3.37 13.32 4.80
CA ARG A 99 -3.84 12.32 5.76
C ARG A 99 -3.25 12.58 7.14
N THR A 100 -4.08 12.38 8.15
CA THR A 100 -3.64 12.38 9.55
C THR A 100 -2.97 11.05 9.88
N PRO A 101 -1.87 11.05 10.64
CA PRO A 101 -1.23 9.83 11.10
C PRO A 101 -2.05 9.16 12.21
N LYS A 102 -1.69 7.92 12.52
CA LYS A 102 -2.26 7.23 13.68
C LYS A 102 -1.71 7.80 15.00
N LYS A 103 -2.47 7.66 16.07
CA LYS A 103 -2.00 7.99 17.42
C LYS A 103 -0.68 7.25 17.74
N PRO A 104 0.28 7.87 18.44
CA PRO A 104 0.23 9.15 19.18
C PRO A 104 0.58 10.41 18.37
N ASN A 105 0.88 10.30 17.07
CA ASN A 105 1.35 11.40 16.24
C ASN A 105 0.18 12.25 15.69
N SER A 106 0.42 13.54 15.50
CA SER A 106 -0.51 14.47 14.86
C SER A 106 0.22 15.31 13.83
N ALA A 107 -0.26 15.30 12.59
CA ALA A 107 0.26 16.11 11.48
C ALA A 107 -0.67 16.00 10.26
N LEU A 108 -0.47 16.81 9.25
CA LEU A 108 -1.09 16.69 7.93
C LEU A 108 -0.06 16.15 6.92
N ARG A 109 0.00 14.83 6.80
CA ARG A 109 0.93 14.16 5.88
C ARG A 109 0.44 14.24 4.45
N LYS A 110 1.32 14.65 3.53
CA LYS A 110 0.98 14.78 2.11
C LYS A 110 1.07 13.41 1.44
N VAL A 111 0.00 13.02 0.78
CA VAL A 111 -0.11 11.75 0.04
C VAL A 111 -0.78 11.99 -1.30
N ALA A 112 -0.47 11.15 -2.27
CA ALA A 112 -1.15 11.14 -3.56
C ALA A 112 -1.71 9.75 -3.87
N LYS A 113 -2.89 9.73 -4.45
CA LYS A 113 -3.46 8.54 -5.08
C LYS A 113 -2.92 8.48 -6.50
N VAL A 114 -2.16 7.44 -6.82
CA VAL A 114 -1.46 7.30 -8.09
C VAL A 114 -1.94 6.05 -8.81
N ARG A 115 -2.32 6.20 -10.09
CA ARG A 115 -2.57 5.08 -10.99
C ARG A 115 -1.27 4.71 -11.68
N LEU A 116 -0.78 3.51 -11.43
CA LEU A 116 0.43 2.98 -12.04
C LEU A 116 0.18 2.50 -13.47
N THR A 117 1.27 2.31 -14.23
CA THR A 117 1.23 1.78 -15.62
C THR A 117 0.64 0.37 -15.72
N ASN A 118 0.60 -0.40 -14.63
CA ASN A 118 -0.07 -1.70 -14.56
C ASN A 118 -1.58 -1.62 -14.26
N GLY A 119 -2.16 -0.42 -14.25
CA GLY A 119 -3.59 -0.19 -13.96
C GLY A 119 -3.95 -0.17 -12.47
N GLN A 120 -3.05 -0.53 -11.58
CA GLN A 120 -3.31 -0.53 -10.14
C GLN A 120 -3.26 0.89 -9.55
N GLU A 121 -4.20 1.20 -8.66
CA GLU A 121 -4.22 2.45 -7.92
C GLU A 121 -3.61 2.25 -6.53
N VAL A 122 -2.65 3.10 -6.19
CA VAL A 122 -1.94 3.02 -4.92
C VAL A 122 -1.89 4.39 -4.24
N ILE A 123 -1.81 4.38 -2.92
CA ILE A 123 -1.56 5.60 -2.15
C ILE A 123 -0.08 5.67 -1.86
N ALA A 124 0.56 6.73 -2.34
CA ALA A 124 1.98 7.00 -2.19
C ALA A 124 2.22 8.25 -1.35
N TYR A 125 3.22 8.19 -0.47
CA TYR A 125 3.63 9.31 0.36
C TYR A 125 4.53 10.27 -0.41
N ILE A 126 4.31 11.56 -0.26
CA ILE A 126 5.15 12.62 -0.84
C ILE A 126 6.16 13.06 0.21
N PRO A 127 7.45 12.70 0.09
CA PRO A 127 8.45 13.08 1.08
C PRO A 127 8.92 14.52 0.91
N GLY A 128 9.37 15.13 2.00
CA GLY A 128 9.94 16.47 2.01
C GLY A 128 8.94 17.57 2.40
N GLU A 129 9.41 18.78 2.39
CA GLU A 129 8.64 19.98 2.69
C GLU A 129 8.16 20.60 1.37
N GLY A 130 6.86 20.84 1.26
CA GLY A 130 6.24 21.35 0.06
C GLY A 130 6.29 20.38 -1.13
N HIS A 131 5.41 20.56 -2.08
CA HIS A 131 5.38 19.83 -3.35
C HIS A 131 4.65 20.66 -4.42
N ASN A 132 4.96 20.37 -5.67
CA ASN A 132 4.31 20.97 -6.85
C ASN A 132 3.34 20.03 -7.56
N LEU A 133 3.07 18.84 -6.97
CA LEU A 133 2.24 17.83 -7.59
C LEU A 133 0.76 18.24 -7.59
N GLN A 134 0.13 18.06 -8.73
CA GLN A 134 -1.30 18.27 -8.98
C GLN A 134 -1.92 17.01 -9.56
N GLU A 135 -3.20 17.05 -9.84
CA GLU A 135 -3.86 16.00 -10.61
C GLU A 135 -3.23 15.89 -12.00
N HIS A 136 -3.17 14.68 -12.51
CA HIS A 136 -2.54 14.31 -13.79
C HIS A 136 -1.01 14.43 -13.85
N SER A 137 -0.32 14.89 -12.79
CA SER A 137 1.15 14.88 -12.76
C SER A 137 1.70 13.46 -12.89
N ILE A 138 2.72 13.30 -13.74
CA ILE A 138 3.41 12.03 -13.93
C ILE A 138 4.48 11.88 -12.84
N VAL A 139 4.46 10.78 -12.11
CA VAL A 139 5.36 10.54 -10.99
C VAL A 139 6.01 9.16 -11.05
N LEU A 140 7.17 9.04 -10.43
CA LEU A 140 7.85 7.77 -10.24
C LEU A 140 7.60 7.29 -8.81
N VAL A 141 7.06 6.09 -8.67
CA VAL A 141 6.70 5.47 -7.39
C VAL A 141 7.68 4.37 -7.05
N ARG A 142 8.18 4.36 -5.81
CA ARG A 142 9.02 3.30 -5.24
C ARG A 142 8.33 2.63 -4.06
N GLY A 143 8.77 1.45 -3.70
CA GLY A 143 8.35 0.77 -2.49
C GLY A 143 8.91 1.44 -1.23
N GLY A 144 8.24 1.21 -0.12
CA GLY A 144 8.61 1.69 1.20
C GLY A 144 7.37 2.03 2.02
N ARG A 145 7.19 1.34 3.13
CA ARG A 145 6.06 1.57 4.03
C ARG A 145 6.29 2.80 4.90
N VAL A 146 5.25 3.62 5.06
CA VAL A 146 5.22 4.70 6.06
C VAL A 146 4.61 4.14 7.35
N LYS A 147 5.39 4.12 8.44
CA LYS A 147 4.95 3.56 9.72
C LYS A 147 3.76 4.32 10.32
N ASP A 148 3.72 5.64 10.14
CA ASP A 148 2.69 6.53 10.67
C ASP A 148 1.34 6.44 9.95
N LEU A 149 1.35 6.09 8.67
CA LEU A 149 0.15 6.11 7.84
C LEU A 149 -0.31 4.68 7.54
N PRO A 150 -1.49 4.27 8.01
CA PRO A 150 -2.03 2.96 7.69
C PRO A 150 -2.33 2.85 6.19
N GLY A 151 -1.95 1.71 5.59
CA GLY A 151 -2.21 1.43 4.18
C GLY A 151 -1.25 2.08 3.18
N VAL A 152 -0.35 2.97 3.58
CA VAL A 152 0.63 3.61 2.70
C VAL A 152 1.92 2.78 2.66
N ARG A 153 2.15 2.11 1.52
CA ARG A 153 3.30 1.21 1.28
C ARG A 153 4.28 1.74 0.25
N TYR A 154 4.04 2.92 -0.31
CA TYR A 154 4.78 3.48 -1.44
C TYR A 154 5.19 4.91 -1.17
N HIS A 155 6.26 5.33 -1.82
CA HIS A 155 6.76 6.71 -1.80
C HIS A 155 6.91 7.23 -3.22
N ILE A 156 6.70 8.53 -3.40
CA ILE A 156 7.04 9.23 -4.64
C ILE A 156 8.51 9.60 -4.59
N VAL A 157 9.22 9.41 -5.70
CA VAL A 157 10.61 9.82 -5.86
C VAL A 157 10.64 11.28 -6.27
N ARG A 158 11.29 12.14 -5.44
CA ARG A 158 11.42 13.58 -5.69
C ARG A 158 12.53 13.85 -6.71
N GLY A 159 12.37 14.93 -7.49
CA GLY A 159 13.36 15.34 -8.49
C GLY A 159 13.33 14.51 -9.78
N THR A 160 12.27 13.75 -10.02
CA THR A 160 12.07 12.94 -11.22
C THR A 160 10.71 13.23 -11.84
N LEU A 161 10.65 13.21 -13.19
CA LEU A 161 9.44 13.53 -13.94
C LEU A 161 8.85 14.88 -13.47
N ASP A 162 7.57 14.97 -13.18
CA ASP A 162 6.92 16.20 -12.77
C ASP A 162 7.14 16.57 -11.29
N SER A 163 7.76 15.70 -10.50
CA SER A 163 8.02 15.96 -9.09
C SER A 163 9.33 16.73 -8.90
N LEU A 164 9.25 18.01 -8.56
CA LEU A 164 10.42 18.83 -8.26
C LEU A 164 11.13 18.33 -7.00
N GLY A 165 12.43 18.58 -6.92
CA GLY A 165 13.21 18.40 -5.70
C GLY A 165 12.78 19.33 -4.57
N VAL A 166 13.27 19.09 -3.36
CA VAL A 166 13.05 20.00 -2.23
C VAL A 166 14.09 21.12 -2.27
N ASP A 167 13.63 22.37 -2.27
CA ASP A 167 14.48 23.53 -2.31
C ASP A 167 15.29 23.71 -1.02
N GLY A 168 16.48 24.29 -1.12
CA GLY A 168 17.33 24.61 0.03
C GLY A 168 17.89 23.40 0.80
N ARG A 169 17.58 22.17 0.40
CA ARG A 169 18.00 20.98 1.11
C ARG A 169 19.47 20.65 0.89
N ARG A 170 20.24 20.67 1.97
CA ARG A 170 21.69 20.39 1.93
C ARG A 170 22.05 18.95 2.32
N ARG A 171 21.33 18.34 3.28
CA ARG A 171 21.58 16.95 3.75
C ARG A 171 20.65 15.96 3.05
N SER A 172 21.14 14.76 2.77
CA SER A 172 20.39 13.66 2.12
C SER A 172 19.78 14.09 0.78
N ARG A 173 20.47 14.89 -0.01
CA ARG A 173 19.96 15.47 -1.26
C ARG A 173 19.42 14.43 -2.23
N SER A 174 20.05 13.28 -2.36
CA SER A 174 19.62 12.22 -3.26
C SER A 174 18.23 11.67 -2.92
N LYS A 175 17.85 11.65 -1.64
CA LYS A 175 16.51 11.19 -1.21
C LYS A 175 15.41 12.20 -1.54
N TYR A 176 15.76 13.47 -1.68
CA TYR A 176 14.81 14.57 -1.88
C TYR A 176 14.96 15.27 -3.22
N GLY A 177 15.75 14.71 -4.13
CA GLY A 177 15.91 15.24 -5.48
C GLY A 177 16.60 16.62 -5.56
N ALA A 178 17.30 17.05 -4.51
CA ALA A 178 17.99 18.32 -4.49
C ALA A 178 19.33 18.24 -5.21
N LYS A 179 19.57 19.13 -6.18
CA LYS A 179 20.83 19.24 -6.91
C LYS A 179 21.92 19.84 -6.01
N ARG A 180 23.18 19.53 -6.30
CA ARG A 180 24.31 20.22 -5.65
C ARG A 180 24.30 21.69 -6.08
N PRO A 181 24.43 22.66 -5.14
CA PRO A 181 24.52 24.06 -5.52
C PRO A 181 25.72 24.27 -6.46
N LYS A 182 25.47 24.90 -7.58
CA LYS A 182 26.50 25.38 -8.49
C LYS A 182 27.05 26.66 -7.87
N GLY A 183 28.07 26.59 -7.08
CA GLY A 183 28.62 27.80 -6.47
C GLY A 183 29.76 27.46 -5.55
N GLY A 184 30.94 27.90 -5.90
CA GLY A 184 32.14 27.80 -5.10
C GLY A 184 32.90 26.50 -5.31
N ALA A 185 33.64 26.41 -6.40
CA ALA A 185 34.90 25.73 -6.35
C ALA A 185 35.65 26.34 -5.16
N GLY A 186 35.75 25.65 -4.01
CA GLY A 186 36.63 26.10 -2.95
C GLY A 186 36.10 26.23 -1.53
N ALA A 187 34.85 25.93 -1.20
CA ALA A 187 34.50 25.75 0.21
C ALA A 187 34.91 24.33 0.67
N GLY A 188 36.22 24.10 0.70
CA GLY A 188 36.84 22.94 1.29
C GLY A 188 36.47 22.82 2.77
N ARG A 189 36.35 21.60 3.25
CA ARG A 189 36.34 21.21 4.64
C ARG A 189 37.51 21.89 5.37
N GLY A 190 37.29 23.01 6.02
CA GLY A 190 38.39 23.73 6.72
C GLY A 190 38.04 25.05 7.38
N GLY A 191 36.78 25.46 7.43
CA GLY A 191 36.42 26.78 7.97
C GLY A 191 35.92 26.83 9.41
N GLY A 192 36.43 25.97 10.31
CA GLY A 192 36.00 25.94 11.71
C GLY A 192 37.06 26.33 12.75
N LYS A 193 38.25 26.65 12.31
CA LYS A 193 39.35 26.95 13.24
C LYS A 193 39.95 28.36 13.18
N GLU A 194 39.62 29.14 12.16
CA GLU A 194 40.17 30.51 12.05
C GLU A 194 39.34 31.59 12.73
N ALA A 195 38.04 31.34 12.98
CA ALA A 195 37.21 32.36 13.68
C ALA A 195 37.55 32.44 15.19
N ALA A 196 37.99 31.32 15.79
CA ALA A 196 38.36 31.31 17.21
C ALA A 196 39.76 31.93 17.50
N ALA A 197 40.62 31.99 16.48
CA ALA A 197 41.96 32.56 16.64
C ALA A 197 41.97 34.09 16.52
N LYS A 198 41.02 34.72 15.86
CA LYS A 198 40.93 36.17 15.75
C LYS A 198 40.34 36.85 16.98
N GLU A 199 39.42 36.17 17.69
CA GLU A 199 38.80 36.71 18.90
C GLU A 199 39.72 36.67 20.13
N SER A 200 40.72 35.79 20.13
CA SER A 200 41.74 35.76 21.19
C SER A 200 42.91 36.71 20.99
N ALA A 201 43.08 37.29 19.78
CA ALA A 201 44.11 38.28 19.49
C ALA A 201 43.68 39.75 19.78
N GLU A 202 42.35 39.98 19.84
CA GLU A 202 41.81 41.35 20.07
C GLU A 202 41.55 41.63 21.55
N LYS A 203 41.78 40.67 22.44
CA LYS A 203 41.65 40.85 23.92
C LYS A 203 42.98 40.85 24.65
N LYS A 204 44.04 41.18 24.00
CA LYS A 204 45.35 41.43 24.60
C LYS A 204 45.80 42.85 24.25
#